data_d6384e181a20659fe46feaee6b7b4fd8
#
_entry.id   d6384e181a20659fe46feaee6b7b4fd8
#
_cell.length_a   1.000
_cell.length_b   1.000
_cell.length_c   1.000
_cell.angle_alpha   90.00
_cell.angle_beta   90.00
_cell.angle_gamma   90.00
#
_symmetry.space_group_name_H-M   'P 1'
#
loop_
_entity.id
_entity.type
_entity.pdbx_description
1 polymer ?
#
loop_
_entity_poly.entity_id
_entity_poly.type
_entity_poly.pdbx_seq_one_letter_code
_entity_poly.pdbx_strand_id
1 'polypeptide(L)'
;MFNRKELSERAVKVLKAHYGIFLIVCLIAAFIGSEFTETFSLLRMPVSVYKNIADNADDKEAIEEQGVTFVTSDIDNRTKSAMLNALISVFMNNEEQGKINSENIIENAKANAGEILGRTSGILSSVVNSFSSGAVVFMIVDIIYGITGSRHVVVILLLILSLFVYFVIRYMIKMSYIVISRRIFLESRTYKKVGVGKFMFLMRIKRWMHVAWVLFVKDVFTILWSLTIAGAFIKPFSYQLVPYIIAENPDLSATEAITLSRNMMNGYKWKSFCYNISFIGWSVLGFLTFGLVGVFFANPYRTAFFTEMYVEIRKLAKTENIKDIDKLNDIYLYEMASENELKIAYADIYEYMNQEDPEERFIDDISKSDIKYFIRLRKVLADWFGVILINSKEEKRFEDDKAEQIKADRCKQEILREVYPSRLFTLKEHRANFESTVYMRNYSIPSLIFFCMSFIGWFWEVSSHVVLYHSFANRGVLHGPWLPIYGVGGLLILMLLKKFREKPVVEFLLAVLLCGVVEYFTGLVLELTHDGQKWWDYTGFFLNLNGRICAEGLLAFGIGGMAIVYFVAPFLDNYFRKIKLEIILPICAALMLIFVSDQLYTRKHPNTGEGITCMQDIDEKYMNNIC
;
A
#
# COMPACT_ATOMS: atom_id res chain seq x y z
N MET A 1 22.75 24.37 29.49
CA MET A 1 21.49 24.85 28.87
C MET A 1 21.74 24.87 27.37
N PHE A 2 21.03 24.07 26.54
CA PHE A 2 21.30 23.97 25.09
C PHE A 2 20.92 25.27 24.36
N ASN A 3 21.75 25.66 23.38
CA ASN A 3 21.58 26.87 22.59
C ASN A 3 20.91 26.50 21.23
N ARG A 4 20.06 27.40 20.71
CA ARG A 4 19.42 27.26 19.40
C ARG A 4 20.45 27.06 18.27
N LYS A 5 21.59 27.78 18.34
CA LYS A 5 22.65 27.69 17.33
C LYS A 5 23.23 26.28 17.23
N GLU A 6 23.54 25.67 18.38
CA GLU A 6 24.06 24.29 18.43
C GLU A 6 23.07 23.25 17.90
N LEU A 7 21.78 23.39 18.25
CA LEU A 7 20.73 22.51 17.70
C LEU A 7 20.62 22.66 16.19
N SER A 8 20.69 23.89 15.69
CA SER A 8 20.63 24.19 14.26
C SER A 8 21.83 23.59 13.51
N GLU A 9 23.04 23.76 14.02
CA GLU A 9 24.27 23.22 13.41
C GLU A 9 24.22 21.68 13.35
N ARG A 10 23.81 21.03 14.44
CA ARG A 10 23.64 19.58 14.49
C ARG A 10 22.55 19.11 13.50
N ALA A 11 21.40 19.77 13.47
CA ALA A 11 20.31 19.46 12.56
C ALA A 11 20.72 19.57 11.09
N VAL A 12 21.46 20.65 10.73
CA VAL A 12 21.97 20.84 9.36
C VAL A 12 23.02 19.79 9.00
N LYS A 13 23.88 19.39 9.94
CA LYS A 13 24.87 18.33 9.72
C LYS A 13 24.18 17.00 9.38
N VAL A 14 23.19 16.59 10.16
CA VAL A 14 22.43 15.36 9.94
C VAL A 14 21.60 15.45 8.65
N LEU A 15 20.98 16.62 8.40
CA LEU A 15 20.21 16.86 7.18
C LEU A 15 21.08 16.71 5.92
N LYS A 16 22.30 17.27 5.91
CA LYS A 16 23.23 17.13 4.77
C LYS A 16 23.64 15.68 4.54
N ALA A 17 23.85 14.91 5.62
CA ALA A 17 24.25 13.50 5.53
C ALA A 17 23.14 12.59 5.00
N HIS A 18 21.86 12.91 5.29
CA HIS A 18 20.71 12.06 5.01
C HIS A 18 19.61 12.76 4.19
N TYR A 19 19.99 13.76 3.38
CA TYR A 19 19.05 14.64 2.71
C TYR A 19 17.97 13.89 1.90
N GLY A 20 18.36 12.91 1.10
CA GLY A 20 17.42 12.18 0.25
C GLY A 20 16.30 11.46 1.01
N ILE A 21 16.65 10.74 2.09
CA ILE A 21 15.64 10.04 2.88
C ILE A 21 14.75 11.02 3.66
N PHE A 22 15.30 12.12 4.17
CA PHE A 22 14.53 13.12 4.90
C PHE A 22 13.55 13.86 3.98
N LEU A 23 13.98 14.15 2.75
CA LEU A 23 13.12 14.72 1.72
C LEU A 23 11.92 13.79 1.45
N ILE A 24 12.18 12.51 1.20
CA ILE A 24 11.13 11.51 0.93
C ILE A 24 10.18 11.38 2.13
N VAL A 25 10.71 11.28 3.35
CA VAL A 25 9.89 11.17 4.57
C VAL A 25 8.98 12.39 4.74
N CYS A 26 9.49 13.60 4.57
CA CYS A 26 8.69 14.81 4.73
C CYS A 26 7.72 15.03 3.57
N LEU A 27 8.06 14.62 2.35
CA LEU A 27 7.19 14.68 1.19
C LEU A 27 5.99 13.73 1.36
N ILE A 28 6.22 12.49 1.79
CA ILE A 28 5.16 11.55 2.12
C ILE A 28 4.28 12.11 3.26
N ALA A 29 4.88 12.70 4.31
CA ALA A 29 4.14 13.32 5.42
C ALA A 29 3.19 14.41 4.93
N ALA A 30 3.65 15.27 4.04
CA ALA A 30 2.86 16.34 3.43
C ALA A 30 1.77 15.78 2.50
N PHE A 31 2.08 14.75 1.69
CA PHE A 31 1.15 14.11 0.76
C PHE A 31 -0.03 13.43 1.49
N ILE A 32 0.24 12.60 2.50
CA ILE A 32 -0.81 11.95 3.30
C ILE A 32 -1.50 12.92 4.29
N GLY A 33 -0.99 14.14 4.43
CA GLY A 33 -1.52 15.17 5.32
C GLY A 33 -1.37 14.83 6.80
N SER A 34 -0.27 14.17 7.17
CA SER A 34 0.09 13.92 8.58
C SER A 34 0.75 15.13 9.22
N GLU A 35 1.66 15.77 8.49
CA GLU A 35 2.33 17.03 8.83
C GLU A 35 2.51 17.87 7.56
N PHE A 36 2.79 19.16 7.71
CA PHE A 36 3.11 20.08 6.60
C PHE A 36 1.99 20.19 5.54
N THR A 37 0.74 20.14 5.97
CA THR A 37 -0.44 20.22 5.08
C THR A 37 -0.47 21.51 4.26
N GLU A 38 0.09 22.59 4.79
CA GLU A 38 0.22 23.89 4.12
C GLU A 38 1.15 23.85 2.90
N THR A 39 2.05 22.87 2.82
CA THR A 39 3.04 22.78 1.73
C THR A 39 2.37 22.69 0.35
N PHE A 40 1.25 21.98 0.26
CA PHE A 40 0.48 21.82 -0.97
C PHE A 40 -0.84 22.62 -0.95
N SER A 41 -1.00 23.59 -0.06
CA SER A 41 -2.23 24.35 0.08
C SER A 41 -2.61 25.11 -1.20
N LEU A 42 -1.63 25.67 -1.89
CA LEU A 42 -1.84 26.37 -3.16
C LEU A 42 -2.25 25.41 -4.28
N LEU A 43 -1.67 24.21 -4.35
CA LEU A 43 -2.06 23.20 -5.33
C LEU A 43 -3.45 22.60 -5.05
N ARG A 44 -4.00 22.81 -3.85
CA ARG A 44 -5.35 22.39 -3.45
C ARG A 44 -6.35 23.53 -3.50
N MET A 45 -5.96 24.73 -3.95
CA MET A 45 -6.91 25.83 -4.11
C MET A 45 -7.93 25.51 -5.21
N PRO A 46 -9.21 25.87 -5.01
CA PRO A 46 -10.22 25.74 -6.04
C PRO A 46 -9.82 26.49 -7.32
N VAL A 47 -10.10 25.90 -8.48
CA VAL A 47 -9.81 26.52 -9.79
C VAL A 47 -10.52 27.88 -9.93
N SER A 48 -11.68 28.05 -9.27
CA SER A 48 -12.37 29.35 -9.17
C SER A 48 -11.52 30.46 -8.58
N VAL A 49 -10.62 30.16 -7.63
CA VAL A 49 -9.70 31.15 -7.03
C VAL A 49 -8.61 31.52 -8.05
N TYR A 50 -8.06 30.54 -8.77
CA TYR A 50 -7.11 30.82 -9.85
C TYR A 50 -7.76 31.61 -10.98
N LYS A 51 -9.00 31.28 -11.35
CA LYS A 51 -9.76 32.00 -12.35
C LYS A 51 -10.03 33.46 -11.94
N ASN A 52 -10.41 33.71 -10.68
CA ASN A 52 -10.60 35.06 -10.14
C ASN A 52 -9.29 35.86 -10.07
N ILE A 53 -8.15 35.20 -9.85
CA ILE A 53 -6.83 35.85 -9.87
C ILE A 53 -6.44 36.17 -11.32
N ALA A 54 -6.72 35.27 -12.27
CA ALA A 54 -6.43 35.44 -13.70
C ALA A 54 -7.35 36.49 -14.36
N ASP A 55 -8.64 36.50 -13.99
CA ASP A 55 -9.62 37.48 -14.51
C ASP A 55 -9.34 38.91 -14.03
N ASN A 56 -8.62 39.07 -12.91
CA ASN A 56 -8.14 40.36 -12.41
C ASN A 56 -6.77 40.79 -13.01
N ALA A 57 -6.09 39.90 -13.72
CA ALA A 57 -4.93 40.22 -14.54
C ALA A 57 -5.40 40.33 -16.00
N ASP A 58 -5.33 41.49 -16.61
CA ASP A 58 -5.91 41.92 -17.89
C ASP A 58 -5.61 41.09 -19.16
N ASP A 59 -5.32 39.79 -19.04
CA ASP A 59 -5.03 38.87 -20.18
C ASP A 59 -6.14 37.84 -20.36
N LYS A 60 -7.27 38.26 -20.98
CA LYS A 60 -8.41 37.37 -21.27
C LYS A 60 -8.25 36.44 -22.50
N GLU A 61 -7.24 36.66 -23.34
CA GLU A 61 -7.18 35.95 -24.64
C GLU A 61 -6.32 34.66 -24.65
N ALA A 62 -5.51 34.39 -23.64
CA ALA A 62 -4.52 33.28 -23.68
C ALA A 62 -4.99 31.95 -23.08
N ILE A 63 -6.14 31.89 -22.43
CA ILE A 63 -6.58 30.72 -21.62
C ILE A 63 -7.65 29.87 -22.33
N GLU A 64 -8.29 30.38 -23.40
CA GLU A 64 -9.34 29.63 -24.11
C GLU A 64 -8.81 28.59 -25.13
N GLU A 65 -7.53 28.63 -25.51
CA GLU A 65 -6.96 27.75 -26.56
C GLU A 65 -6.27 26.48 -26.07
N GLN A 66 -6.05 26.31 -24.78
CA GLN A 66 -5.49 25.06 -24.24
C GLN A 66 -6.49 24.35 -23.33
N GLY A 67 -7.28 23.46 -23.95
CA GLY A 67 -8.32 22.65 -23.32
C GLY A 67 -7.85 21.64 -22.28
N VAL A 68 -7.22 22.11 -21.20
CA VAL A 68 -6.96 21.33 -19.99
C VAL A 68 -7.71 21.96 -18.83
N THR A 69 -9.00 21.72 -18.78
CA THR A 69 -9.84 22.08 -17.63
C THR A 69 -9.64 21.04 -16.52
N PHE A 70 -8.82 21.38 -15.53
CA PHE A 70 -8.81 20.65 -14.25
C PHE A 70 -10.07 21.03 -13.44
N VAL A 71 -11.18 20.32 -13.67
CA VAL A 71 -12.50 20.57 -13.07
C VAL A 71 -12.65 19.86 -11.70
N THR A 72 -11.61 19.77 -10.87
CA THR A 72 -11.68 18.93 -9.67
C THR A 72 -12.19 19.63 -8.39
N SER A 73 -12.26 20.95 -8.30
CA SER A 73 -12.50 21.63 -7.03
C SER A 73 -13.94 22.15 -6.84
N ASP A 74 -14.62 22.55 -7.88
CA ASP A 74 -16.03 23.01 -7.77
C ASP A 74 -16.99 21.83 -7.59
N ILE A 75 -16.68 20.70 -8.20
CA ILE A 75 -17.41 19.44 -8.01
C ILE A 75 -17.28 18.97 -6.55
N ASP A 76 -16.10 19.05 -5.95
CA ASP A 76 -15.87 18.56 -4.58
C ASP A 76 -16.70 19.35 -3.54
N ASN A 77 -16.77 20.66 -3.63
CA ASN A 77 -17.52 21.48 -2.68
C ASN A 77 -19.05 21.44 -2.92
N ARG A 78 -19.49 21.41 -4.18
CA ARG A 78 -20.92 21.25 -4.51
C ARG A 78 -21.41 19.86 -4.15
N THR A 79 -20.63 18.83 -4.39
CA THR A 79 -20.96 17.44 -4.05
C THR A 79 -20.99 17.24 -2.54
N LYS A 80 -20.05 17.81 -1.78
CA LYS A 80 -20.05 17.75 -0.31
C LYS A 80 -21.25 18.47 0.29
N SER A 81 -21.62 19.65 -0.22
CA SER A 81 -22.80 20.38 0.25
C SER A 81 -24.10 19.67 -0.15
N ALA A 82 -24.17 19.09 -1.35
CA ALA A 82 -25.31 18.31 -1.79
C ALA A 82 -25.47 17.02 -0.98
N MET A 83 -24.38 16.31 -0.67
CA MET A 83 -24.39 15.15 0.23
C MET A 83 -24.83 15.54 1.64
N LEU A 84 -24.29 16.63 2.18
CA LEU A 84 -24.69 17.11 3.50
C LEU A 84 -26.18 17.47 3.53
N ASN A 85 -26.67 18.16 2.52
CA ASN A 85 -28.09 18.53 2.40
C ASN A 85 -28.98 17.30 2.19
N ALA A 86 -28.54 16.30 1.42
CA ALA A 86 -29.25 15.03 1.27
C ALA A 86 -29.32 14.26 2.61
N LEU A 87 -28.21 14.19 3.35
CA LEU A 87 -28.20 13.58 4.70
C LEU A 87 -29.05 14.35 5.69
N ILE A 88 -29.03 15.69 5.67
CA ILE A 88 -29.86 16.54 6.52
C ILE A 88 -31.34 16.36 6.16
N SER A 89 -31.71 16.27 4.87
CA SER A 89 -33.12 16.07 4.45
C SER A 89 -33.65 14.70 4.88
N VAL A 90 -32.83 13.67 4.85
CA VAL A 90 -33.15 12.34 5.42
C VAL A 90 -33.35 12.43 6.94
N PHE A 91 -32.54 13.24 7.62
CA PHE A 91 -32.63 13.45 9.07
C PHE A 91 -33.85 14.24 9.45
N MET A 92 -34.27 15.23 8.64
CA MET A 92 -35.39 16.12 8.89
C MET A 92 -36.75 15.59 8.40
N ASN A 93 -36.86 14.33 8.06
CA ASN A 93 -38.09 13.63 7.67
C ASN A 93 -38.74 14.12 6.35
N ASN A 94 -37.95 14.67 5.44
CA ASN A 94 -38.38 15.16 4.13
C ASN A 94 -37.99 14.15 3.04
N GLU A 95 -38.76 13.05 2.93
CA GLU A 95 -38.47 11.87 2.10
C GLU A 95 -38.31 12.19 0.63
N GLU A 96 -39.22 12.98 0.11
CA GLU A 96 -39.31 13.26 -1.31
C GLU A 96 -38.10 14.08 -1.80
N GLN A 97 -37.70 15.08 -1.01
CA GLN A 97 -36.54 15.90 -1.32
C GLN A 97 -35.23 15.16 -1.17
N GLY A 98 -35.14 14.25 -0.20
CA GLY A 98 -33.97 13.40 -0.01
C GLY A 98 -33.75 12.43 -1.20
N LYS A 99 -34.84 11.84 -1.71
CA LYS A 99 -34.83 10.93 -2.85
C LYS A 99 -34.46 11.67 -4.15
N ILE A 100 -35.07 12.81 -4.42
CA ILE A 100 -34.78 13.67 -5.58
C ILE A 100 -33.30 14.12 -5.55
N ASN A 101 -32.79 14.52 -4.38
CA ASN A 101 -31.38 14.94 -4.24
C ASN A 101 -30.41 13.77 -4.45
N SER A 102 -30.74 12.55 -3.97
CA SER A 102 -29.88 11.38 -4.18
C SER A 102 -29.88 10.91 -5.64
N GLU A 103 -31.04 10.91 -6.30
CA GLU A 103 -31.17 10.59 -7.73
C GLU A 103 -30.39 11.60 -8.59
N ASN A 104 -30.53 12.90 -8.32
CA ASN A 104 -29.77 13.95 -9.02
C ASN A 104 -28.25 13.83 -8.82
N ILE A 105 -27.77 13.43 -7.64
CA ILE A 105 -26.34 13.21 -7.39
C ILE A 105 -25.84 11.99 -8.19
N ILE A 106 -26.62 10.91 -8.22
CA ILE A 106 -26.27 9.70 -8.98
C ILE A 106 -26.30 9.98 -10.48
N GLU A 107 -27.28 10.71 -10.98
CA GLU A 107 -27.42 11.07 -12.39
C GLU A 107 -26.33 12.05 -12.83
N ASN A 108 -26.02 13.08 -12.04
CA ASN A 108 -24.88 13.96 -12.29
C ASN A 108 -23.52 13.23 -12.22
N ALA A 109 -23.38 12.26 -11.33
CA ALA A 109 -22.17 11.43 -11.26
C ALA A 109 -22.00 10.56 -12.51
N LYS A 110 -23.11 10.02 -13.05
CA LYS A 110 -23.11 9.26 -14.31
C LYS A 110 -22.86 10.17 -15.51
N ALA A 111 -23.46 11.35 -15.57
CA ALA A 111 -23.29 12.31 -16.65
C ALA A 111 -21.86 12.88 -16.73
N ASN A 112 -21.24 13.16 -15.57
CA ASN A 112 -19.88 13.73 -15.48
C ASN A 112 -18.78 12.65 -15.55
N ALA A 113 -19.14 11.38 -15.52
CA ALA A 113 -18.17 10.28 -15.59
C ALA A 113 -17.30 10.30 -16.87
N GLY A 114 -17.84 10.86 -17.96
CA GLY A 114 -17.12 11.02 -19.23
C GLY A 114 -16.16 12.21 -19.31
N GLU A 115 -16.34 13.23 -18.47
CA GLU A 115 -15.58 14.48 -18.58
C GLU A 115 -14.26 14.49 -17.78
N ILE A 116 -14.15 13.73 -16.68
CA ILE A 116 -12.96 13.77 -15.79
C ILE A 116 -11.71 13.15 -16.46
N LEU A 117 -11.87 12.18 -17.38
CA LEU A 117 -10.76 11.52 -18.08
C LEU A 117 -10.99 11.39 -19.59
N GLY A 118 -11.93 12.14 -20.16
CA GLY A 118 -12.16 12.30 -21.59
C GLY A 118 -12.15 11.01 -22.41
N ARG A 119 -13.12 10.10 -22.23
CA ARG A 119 -13.32 8.79 -22.90
C ARG A 119 -13.02 7.56 -22.04
N THR A 120 -13.42 7.48 -20.80
CA THR A 120 -13.16 6.26 -20.02
C THR A 120 -14.45 5.53 -19.69
N SER A 121 -14.76 4.53 -20.49
CA SER A 121 -15.55 3.38 -20.05
C SER A 121 -14.61 2.48 -19.23
N GLY A 122 -15.02 2.01 -18.06
CA GLY A 122 -14.23 1.04 -17.32
C GLY A 122 -14.55 0.97 -15.82
N ILE A 123 -14.20 -0.15 -15.19
CA ILE A 123 -14.45 -0.40 -13.75
C ILE A 123 -13.69 0.58 -12.86
N LEU A 124 -12.43 0.89 -13.20
CA LEU A 124 -11.61 1.81 -12.41
C LEU A 124 -12.19 3.23 -12.46
N SER A 125 -12.60 3.70 -13.63
CA SER A 125 -13.25 4.98 -13.82
C SER A 125 -14.59 5.02 -13.06
N SER A 126 -15.40 3.97 -13.14
CA SER A 126 -16.64 3.81 -12.38
C SER A 126 -16.40 3.83 -10.87
N VAL A 127 -15.40 3.11 -10.38
CA VAL A 127 -15.02 3.11 -8.96
C VAL A 127 -14.53 4.49 -8.52
N VAL A 128 -13.61 5.11 -9.27
CA VAL A 128 -13.10 6.45 -8.95
C VAL A 128 -14.24 7.48 -8.97
N ASN A 129 -15.12 7.41 -9.96
CA ASN A 129 -16.29 8.29 -10.06
C ASN A 129 -17.28 8.05 -8.93
N SER A 130 -17.55 6.80 -8.55
CA SER A 130 -18.42 6.45 -7.42
C SER A 130 -17.87 6.98 -6.08
N PHE A 131 -16.55 6.93 -5.90
CA PHE A 131 -15.90 7.52 -4.72
C PHE A 131 -15.90 9.05 -4.77
N SER A 132 -15.56 9.65 -5.90
CA SER A 132 -15.48 11.11 -6.05
C SER A 132 -16.85 11.79 -6.01
N SER A 133 -17.88 11.15 -6.55
CA SER A 133 -19.28 11.63 -6.52
C SER A 133 -19.99 11.36 -5.19
N GLY A 134 -19.41 10.53 -4.32
CA GLY A 134 -20.06 10.08 -3.10
C GLY A 134 -21.16 9.02 -3.30
N ALA A 135 -21.34 8.50 -4.51
CA ALA A 135 -22.33 7.46 -4.81
C ALA A 135 -22.16 6.21 -3.93
N VAL A 136 -20.92 5.88 -3.54
CA VAL A 136 -20.61 4.78 -2.60
C VAL A 136 -21.34 4.97 -1.26
N VAL A 137 -21.47 6.20 -0.77
CA VAL A 137 -22.17 6.46 0.51
C VAL A 137 -23.66 6.15 0.37
N PHE A 138 -24.29 6.56 -0.75
CA PHE A 138 -25.71 6.25 -1.00
C PHE A 138 -25.94 4.74 -1.19
N MET A 139 -25.03 4.05 -1.87
CA MET A 139 -25.08 2.59 -2.01
C MET A 139 -25.03 1.88 -0.64
N ILE A 140 -24.18 2.35 0.28
CA ILE A 140 -24.12 1.85 1.65
C ILE A 140 -25.44 2.15 2.41
N VAL A 141 -25.99 3.35 2.23
CA VAL A 141 -27.29 3.75 2.81
C VAL A 141 -28.39 2.80 2.37
N ASP A 142 -28.49 2.53 1.06
CA ASP A 142 -29.54 1.68 0.48
C ASP A 142 -29.41 0.23 0.96
N ILE A 143 -28.18 -0.30 1.03
CA ILE A 143 -27.92 -1.64 1.57
C ILE A 143 -28.35 -1.73 3.04
N ILE A 144 -27.95 -0.79 3.87
CA ILE A 144 -28.31 -0.80 5.30
C ILE A 144 -29.81 -0.63 5.48
N TYR A 145 -30.44 0.25 4.71
CA TYR A 145 -31.88 0.48 4.77
C TYR A 145 -32.66 -0.77 4.29
N GLY A 146 -32.21 -1.41 3.21
CA GLY A 146 -32.81 -2.66 2.72
C GLY A 146 -32.78 -3.81 3.74
N ILE A 147 -31.70 -3.86 4.56
CA ILE A 147 -31.57 -4.89 5.61
C ILE A 147 -32.39 -4.54 6.87
N THR A 148 -32.39 -3.27 7.28
CA THR A 148 -32.90 -2.87 8.60
C THR A 148 -34.30 -2.29 8.59
N GLY A 149 -34.77 -1.77 7.45
CA GLY A 149 -36.05 -1.07 7.30
C GLY A 149 -36.20 0.19 8.16
N SER A 150 -35.13 0.62 8.87
CA SER A 150 -35.17 1.71 9.83
C SER A 150 -34.14 2.80 9.53
N ARG A 151 -34.62 4.03 9.32
CA ARG A 151 -33.76 5.20 9.05
C ARG A 151 -32.85 5.57 10.21
N HIS A 152 -33.34 5.45 11.43
CA HIS A 152 -32.53 5.75 12.62
C HIS A 152 -31.33 4.80 12.71
N VAL A 153 -31.53 3.53 12.38
CA VAL A 153 -30.43 2.54 12.35
C VAL A 153 -29.42 2.89 11.26
N VAL A 154 -29.88 3.30 10.07
CA VAL A 154 -28.99 3.74 8.97
C VAL A 154 -28.10 4.89 9.43
N VAL A 155 -28.69 5.94 10.03
CA VAL A 155 -27.93 7.12 10.50
C VAL A 155 -26.91 6.74 11.57
N ILE A 156 -27.29 5.92 12.54
CA ILE A 156 -26.40 5.47 13.62
C ILE A 156 -25.24 4.65 13.03
N LEU A 157 -25.52 3.73 12.13
CA LEU A 157 -24.47 2.89 11.50
C LEU A 157 -23.54 3.70 10.61
N LEU A 158 -24.06 4.67 9.85
CA LEU A 158 -23.23 5.59 9.06
C LEU A 158 -22.34 6.45 9.96
N LEU A 159 -22.85 6.93 11.09
CA LEU A 159 -22.06 7.71 12.03
C LEU A 159 -20.94 6.85 12.64
N ILE A 160 -21.25 5.63 13.05
CA ILE A 160 -20.25 4.68 13.56
C ILE A 160 -19.19 4.39 12.47
N LEU A 161 -19.63 4.11 11.24
CA LEU A 161 -18.73 3.84 10.11
C LEU A 161 -17.84 5.06 9.82
N SER A 162 -18.41 6.26 9.79
CA SER A 162 -17.65 7.50 9.54
C SER A 162 -16.61 7.77 10.64
N LEU A 163 -16.97 7.55 11.91
CA LEU A 163 -16.04 7.65 13.03
C LEU A 163 -14.94 6.60 12.97
N PHE A 164 -15.28 5.38 12.56
CA PHE A 164 -14.31 4.32 12.37
C PHE A 164 -13.33 4.65 11.24
N VAL A 165 -13.83 5.06 10.08
CA VAL A 165 -12.99 5.47 8.92
C VAL A 165 -12.11 6.68 9.32
N TYR A 166 -12.68 7.67 10.01
CA TYR A 166 -11.91 8.80 10.52
C TYR A 166 -10.79 8.34 11.47
N PHE A 167 -11.09 7.41 12.40
CA PHE A 167 -10.09 6.84 13.32
C PHE A 167 -8.96 6.15 12.56
N VAL A 168 -9.31 5.32 11.57
CA VAL A 168 -8.32 4.60 10.75
C VAL A 168 -7.42 5.60 10.00
N ILE A 169 -8.00 6.53 9.26
CA ILE A 169 -7.23 7.50 8.47
C ILE A 169 -6.40 8.40 9.40
N ARG A 170 -7.00 8.94 10.46
CA ARG A 170 -6.35 9.88 11.36
C ARG A 170 -5.24 9.23 12.19
N TYR A 171 -5.52 8.11 12.85
CA TYR A 171 -4.61 7.53 13.83
C TYR A 171 -3.77 6.40 13.28
N MET A 172 -4.33 5.49 12.49
CA MET A 172 -3.55 4.40 11.93
C MET A 172 -2.65 4.84 10.77
N ILE A 173 -3.06 5.81 9.95
CA ILE A 173 -2.25 6.28 8.82
C ILE A 173 -1.49 7.54 9.20
N LYS A 174 -2.18 8.66 9.41
CA LYS A 174 -1.53 9.97 9.55
C LYS A 174 -0.67 10.09 10.81
N MET A 175 -1.22 9.80 11.97
CA MET A 175 -0.50 9.97 13.25
C MET A 175 0.57 8.90 13.46
N SER A 176 0.31 7.64 13.08
CA SER A 176 1.33 6.58 13.12
C SER A 176 2.51 6.88 12.21
N TYR A 177 2.28 7.51 11.05
CA TYR A 177 3.35 7.93 10.17
C TYR A 177 4.30 8.97 10.82
N ILE A 178 3.77 9.85 11.68
CA ILE A 178 4.60 10.80 12.44
C ILE A 178 5.62 10.03 13.31
N VAL A 179 5.18 8.97 14.00
CA VAL A 179 6.08 8.14 14.82
C VAL A 179 7.15 7.47 13.97
N ILE A 180 6.78 6.93 12.81
CA ILE A 180 7.74 6.34 11.85
C ILE A 180 8.76 7.40 11.39
N SER A 181 8.29 8.59 11.04
CA SER A 181 9.15 9.72 10.68
C SER A 181 10.15 10.02 11.80
N ARG A 182 9.67 10.16 13.05
CA ARG A 182 10.56 10.42 14.22
C ARG A 182 11.58 9.31 14.41
N ARG A 183 11.18 8.03 14.23
CA ARG A 183 12.12 6.90 14.30
C ARG A 183 13.23 7.01 13.26
N ILE A 184 12.89 7.30 12.01
CA ILE A 184 13.86 7.45 10.91
C ILE A 184 14.84 8.59 11.21
N PHE A 185 14.34 9.74 11.68
CA PHE A 185 15.21 10.88 12.02
C PHE A 185 16.12 10.58 13.21
N LEU A 186 15.65 9.84 14.23
CA LEU A 186 16.48 9.43 15.36
C LEU A 186 17.60 8.47 14.94
N GLU A 187 17.29 7.44 14.15
CA GLU A 187 18.30 6.49 13.66
C GLU A 187 19.34 7.14 12.76
N SER A 188 18.92 8.09 11.92
CA SER A 188 19.83 8.81 11.00
C SER A 188 20.89 9.65 11.69
N ARG A 189 20.77 9.92 12.99
CA ARG A 189 21.81 10.62 13.76
C ARG A 189 23.03 9.75 14.02
N THR A 190 22.83 8.47 14.18
CA THR A 190 23.85 7.52 14.62
C THR A 190 24.39 6.69 13.45
N TYR A 191 23.51 6.29 12.51
CA TYR A 191 23.85 5.37 11.43
C TYR A 191 24.00 6.07 10.10
N LYS A 192 25.04 5.71 9.33
CA LYS A 192 25.32 6.27 7.99
C LYS A 192 24.23 5.92 6.96
N LYS A 193 23.54 4.78 7.14
CA LYS A 193 22.46 4.34 6.25
C LYS A 193 21.26 3.89 7.04
N VAL A 194 20.09 4.41 6.70
CA VAL A 194 18.80 3.97 7.23
C VAL A 194 18.05 3.25 6.10
N GLY A 195 17.66 2.01 6.36
CA GLY A 195 17.00 1.17 5.36
C GLY A 195 15.56 1.61 5.09
N VAL A 196 15.11 1.49 3.83
CA VAL A 196 13.73 1.78 3.42
C VAL A 196 12.71 0.93 4.21
N GLY A 197 13.09 -0.25 4.69
CA GLY A 197 12.25 -1.09 5.54
C GLY A 197 11.77 -0.43 6.84
N LYS A 198 12.37 0.70 7.25
CA LYS A 198 11.94 1.46 8.44
C LYS A 198 10.58 2.16 8.26
N PHE A 199 10.13 2.40 7.04
CA PHE A 199 8.75 2.86 6.80
C PHE A 199 7.70 1.87 7.31
N MET A 200 8.03 0.57 7.35
CA MET A 200 7.16 -0.48 7.90
C MET A 200 7.50 -0.84 9.35
N PHE A 201 8.25 0.00 10.07
CA PHE A 201 8.72 -0.25 11.43
C PHE A 201 7.62 -0.72 12.37
N LEU A 202 6.52 0.03 12.49
CA LEU A 202 5.42 -0.28 13.42
C LEU A 202 4.69 -1.59 13.07
N MET A 203 4.59 -1.92 11.77
CA MET A 203 4.02 -3.20 11.33
C MET A 203 4.96 -4.36 11.67
N ARG A 204 6.25 -4.18 11.41
CA ARG A 204 7.28 -5.19 11.69
C ARG A 204 7.35 -5.56 13.17
N ILE A 205 7.24 -4.59 14.07
CA ILE A 205 7.21 -4.84 15.53
C ILE A 205 5.81 -5.18 16.06
N LYS A 206 4.79 -5.29 15.19
CA LYS A 206 3.38 -5.59 15.55
C LYS A 206 2.79 -4.64 16.60
N ARG A 207 3.16 -3.36 16.57
CA ARG A 207 2.69 -2.33 17.53
C ARG A 207 1.88 -1.20 16.90
N TRP A 208 1.53 -1.31 15.65
CA TRP A 208 0.82 -0.27 14.94
C TRP A 208 -0.49 0.15 15.63
N MET A 209 -1.36 -0.81 15.95
CA MET A 209 -2.64 -0.53 16.66
C MET A 209 -2.41 0.10 18.03
N HIS A 210 -1.42 -0.40 18.78
CA HIS A 210 -1.09 0.16 20.09
C HIS A 210 -0.63 1.62 19.97
N VAL A 211 0.24 1.93 19.04
CA VAL A 211 0.72 3.30 18.79
C VAL A 211 -0.43 4.22 18.36
N ALA A 212 -1.32 3.76 17.46
CA ALA A 212 -2.50 4.51 17.06
C ALA A 212 -3.39 4.84 18.26
N TRP A 213 -3.59 3.88 19.17
CA TRP A 213 -4.34 4.08 20.41
C TRP A 213 -3.68 5.10 21.34
N VAL A 214 -2.37 5.02 21.56
CA VAL A 214 -1.62 5.98 22.38
C VAL A 214 -1.79 7.42 21.86
N LEU A 215 -1.69 7.60 20.53
CA LEU A 215 -1.84 8.90 19.91
C LEU A 215 -3.28 9.41 19.96
N PHE A 216 -4.27 8.52 19.85
CA PHE A 216 -5.67 8.86 20.06
C PHE A 216 -5.91 9.38 21.48
N VAL A 217 -5.47 8.64 22.49
CA VAL A 217 -5.61 9.06 23.91
C VAL A 217 -4.90 10.39 24.16
N LYS A 218 -3.68 10.58 23.58
CA LYS A 218 -2.98 11.87 23.67
C LYS A 218 -3.82 13.02 23.10
N ASP A 219 -4.45 12.83 21.93
CA ASP A 219 -5.29 13.86 21.32
C ASP A 219 -6.55 14.12 22.17
N VAL A 220 -7.20 13.08 22.72
CA VAL A 220 -8.33 13.23 23.64
C VAL A 220 -7.94 14.09 24.85
N PHE A 221 -6.80 13.78 25.49
CA PHE A 221 -6.30 14.60 26.61
C PHE A 221 -6.00 16.04 26.16
N THR A 222 -5.45 16.24 24.96
CA THR A 222 -5.18 17.57 24.43
C THR A 222 -6.48 18.37 24.23
N ILE A 223 -7.52 17.73 23.66
CA ILE A 223 -8.85 18.35 23.45
C ILE A 223 -9.50 18.70 24.78
N LEU A 224 -9.51 17.77 25.76
CA LEU A 224 -10.07 18.04 27.08
C LEU A 224 -9.42 19.23 27.76
N TRP A 225 -8.11 19.36 27.66
CA TRP A 225 -7.41 20.52 28.20
C TRP A 225 -7.62 21.79 27.38
N SER A 226 -7.94 21.68 26.09
CA SER A 226 -8.26 22.84 25.24
C SER A 226 -9.58 23.52 25.61
N LEU A 227 -10.43 22.86 26.40
CA LEU A 227 -11.62 23.50 27.01
C LEU A 227 -11.23 24.60 28.01
N THR A 228 -9.99 24.61 28.49
CA THR A 228 -9.43 25.67 29.31
C THR A 228 -8.46 26.50 28.49
N ILE A 229 -8.53 27.84 28.59
CA ILE A 229 -7.64 28.76 27.87
C ILE A 229 -6.16 28.42 28.14
N ALA A 230 -5.78 28.26 29.39
CA ALA A 230 -4.41 27.91 29.78
C ALA A 230 -3.97 26.54 29.22
N GLY A 231 -4.89 25.56 29.24
CA GLY A 231 -4.63 24.23 28.70
C GLY A 231 -4.39 24.22 27.21
N ALA A 232 -5.17 25.00 26.46
CA ALA A 232 -5.02 25.12 25.00
C ALA A 232 -3.63 25.59 24.57
N PHE A 233 -3.00 26.51 25.34
CA PHE A 233 -1.66 27.01 25.04
C PHE A 233 -0.53 26.15 25.61
N ILE A 234 -0.68 25.55 26.78
CA ILE A 234 0.40 24.86 27.49
C ILE A 234 0.50 23.38 27.11
N LYS A 235 -0.61 22.70 26.93
CA LYS A 235 -0.64 21.23 26.78
C LYS A 235 -0.10 20.71 25.44
N PRO A 236 -0.30 21.38 24.29
CA PRO A 236 0.34 20.97 23.04
C PRO A 236 1.86 20.84 23.19
N PHE A 237 2.50 21.81 23.88
CA PHE A 237 3.94 21.74 24.14
C PHE A 237 4.32 20.69 25.20
N SER A 238 3.44 20.44 26.18
CA SER A 238 3.67 19.41 27.17
C SER A 238 3.67 17.99 26.59
N TYR A 239 2.90 17.76 25.50
CA TYR A 239 2.72 16.45 24.86
C TYR A 239 3.50 16.34 23.53
N GLN A 240 4.30 17.34 23.20
CA GLN A 240 5.06 17.42 21.94
C GLN A 240 6.04 16.26 21.76
N LEU A 241 6.60 15.73 22.86
CA LEU A 241 7.58 14.65 22.79
C LEU A 241 6.97 13.25 22.70
N VAL A 242 5.65 13.09 22.88
CA VAL A 242 4.99 11.77 22.82
C VAL A 242 5.34 10.98 21.56
N PRO A 243 5.31 11.55 20.33
CA PRO A 243 5.69 10.80 19.13
C PRO A 243 7.15 10.31 19.14
N TYR A 244 8.06 11.06 19.74
CA TYR A 244 9.47 10.65 19.88
C TYR A 244 9.65 9.56 20.93
N ILE A 245 8.97 9.67 22.07
CA ILE A 245 8.98 8.69 23.16
C ILE A 245 8.47 7.34 22.65
N ILE A 246 7.36 7.34 21.90
CA ILE A 246 6.79 6.13 21.30
C ILE A 246 7.64 5.61 20.13
N ALA A 247 8.35 6.49 19.41
CA ALA A 247 9.30 6.05 18.39
C ALA A 247 10.52 5.32 19.01
N GLU A 248 10.94 5.69 20.21
CA GLU A 248 11.99 5.01 20.95
C GLU A 248 11.47 3.74 21.64
N ASN A 249 10.36 3.82 22.39
CA ASN A 249 9.74 2.68 23.05
C ASN A 249 8.23 2.56 22.73
N PRO A 250 7.86 1.79 21.70
CA PRO A 250 6.47 1.59 21.29
C PRO A 250 5.61 0.77 22.26
N ASP A 251 6.18 0.25 23.36
CA ASP A 251 5.45 -0.54 24.37
C ASP A 251 4.82 0.30 25.46
N LEU A 252 5.20 1.56 25.58
CA LEU A 252 4.67 2.44 26.60
C LEU A 252 3.16 2.63 26.45
N SER A 253 2.47 2.56 27.57
CA SER A 253 1.05 2.91 27.63
C SER A 253 0.84 4.40 27.36
N ALA A 254 -0.39 4.78 26.98
CA ALA A 254 -0.72 6.17 26.68
C ALA A 254 -0.44 7.10 27.86
N THR A 255 -0.83 6.68 29.08
CA THR A 255 -0.64 7.47 30.30
C THR A 255 0.84 7.63 30.68
N GLU A 256 1.64 6.60 30.49
CA GLU A 256 3.10 6.64 30.71
C GLU A 256 3.78 7.58 29.72
N ALA A 257 3.51 7.45 28.43
CA ALA A 257 4.10 8.29 27.40
C ALA A 257 3.73 9.77 27.57
N ILE A 258 2.46 10.08 27.90
CA ILE A 258 1.97 11.43 28.16
C ILE A 258 2.63 12.00 29.42
N THR A 259 2.71 11.22 30.50
CA THR A 259 3.30 11.65 31.78
C THR A 259 4.80 11.91 31.63
N LEU A 260 5.50 11.00 30.94
CA LEU A 260 6.93 11.15 30.67
C LEU A 260 7.20 12.39 29.82
N SER A 261 6.43 12.60 28.73
CA SER A 261 6.53 13.80 27.89
C SER A 261 6.33 15.08 28.71
N ARG A 262 5.32 15.10 29.58
CA ARG A 262 5.02 16.24 30.45
C ARG A 262 6.16 16.53 31.43
N ASN A 263 6.75 15.51 32.02
CA ASN A 263 7.86 15.63 32.97
C ASN A 263 9.13 16.12 32.25
N MET A 264 9.48 15.54 31.10
CA MET A 264 10.62 15.93 30.29
C MET A 264 10.50 17.38 29.76
N MET A 265 9.29 17.83 29.44
CA MET A 265 9.03 19.18 28.95
C MET A 265 8.90 20.23 30.06
N ASN A 266 9.05 19.83 31.32
CA ASN A 266 9.04 20.80 32.40
C ASN A 266 10.26 21.73 32.31
N GLY A 267 10.01 23.05 32.35
CA GLY A 267 11.05 24.07 32.14
C GLY A 267 11.38 24.38 30.65
N TYR A 268 10.95 23.52 29.69
CA TYR A 268 11.31 23.67 28.27
C TYR A 268 10.14 24.11 27.37
N LYS A 269 8.90 24.19 27.88
CA LYS A 269 7.69 24.52 27.11
C LYS A 269 7.79 25.87 26.42
N TRP A 270 8.24 26.90 27.14
CA TRP A 270 8.39 28.25 26.60
C TRP A 270 9.48 28.31 25.51
N LYS A 271 10.58 27.62 25.69
CA LYS A 271 11.61 27.52 24.66
C LYS A 271 11.09 26.84 23.40
N SER A 272 10.35 25.74 23.56
CA SER A 272 9.73 25.05 22.44
C SER A 272 8.75 25.95 21.69
N PHE A 273 7.94 26.75 22.40
CA PHE A 273 7.07 27.75 21.82
C PHE A 273 7.88 28.77 20.97
N CYS A 274 8.89 29.37 21.54
CA CYS A 274 9.77 30.34 20.83
C CYS A 274 10.41 29.70 19.58
N TYR A 275 10.84 28.43 19.66
CA TYR A 275 11.39 27.73 18.51
C TYR A 275 10.34 27.50 17.43
N ASN A 276 9.11 27.12 17.77
CA ASN A 276 8.04 27.00 16.79
C ASN A 276 7.73 28.33 16.08
N ILE A 277 7.67 29.44 16.81
CA ILE A 277 7.49 30.78 16.22
C ILE A 277 8.61 31.09 15.24
N SER A 278 9.83 30.71 15.56
CA SER A 278 11.00 31.01 14.68
C SER A 278 10.92 30.30 13.32
N PHE A 279 10.09 29.28 13.17
CA PHE A 279 9.83 28.60 11.90
C PHE A 279 8.71 29.25 11.06
N ILE A 280 7.97 30.24 11.58
CA ILE A 280 6.94 30.95 10.83
C ILE A 280 7.51 31.61 9.58
N GLY A 281 8.72 32.22 9.67
CA GLY A 281 9.39 32.80 8.51
C GLY A 281 9.62 31.79 7.37
N TRP A 282 9.94 30.54 7.70
CA TRP A 282 10.07 29.47 6.71
C TRP A 282 8.73 29.06 6.11
N SER A 283 7.63 29.08 6.89
CA SER A 283 6.28 28.83 6.38
C SER A 283 5.83 29.92 5.41
N VAL A 284 6.11 31.20 5.74
CA VAL A 284 5.84 32.33 4.84
C VAL A 284 6.64 32.20 3.55
N LEU A 285 7.94 31.89 3.64
CA LEU A 285 8.79 31.69 2.46
C LEU A 285 8.31 30.47 1.64
N GLY A 286 7.87 29.41 2.30
CA GLY A 286 7.25 28.25 1.65
C GLY A 286 6.00 28.64 0.87
N PHE A 287 5.12 29.46 1.45
CA PHE A 287 3.93 29.98 0.76
C PHE A 287 4.33 30.81 -0.47
N LEU A 288 5.26 31.76 -0.34
CA LEU A 288 5.72 32.60 -1.46
C LEU A 288 6.39 31.81 -2.60
N THR A 289 6.92 30.62 -2.31
CA THR A 289 7.58 29.75 -3.30
C THR A 289 6.72 28.58 -3.76
N PHE A 290 5.39 28.69 -3.65
CA PHE A 290 4.44 27.63 -4.01
C PHE A 290 4.75 26.26 -3.37
N GLY A 291 5.26 26.29 -2.12
CA GLY A 291 5.61 25.08 -1.38
C GLY A 291 7.01 24.52 -1.63
N LEU A 292 7.75 25.02 -2.65
CA LEU A 292 9.07 24.46 -3.01
C LEU A 292 10.06 24.53 -1.84
N VAL A 293 10.21 25.69 -1.19
CA VAL A 293 11.09 25.80 -0.01
C VAL A 293 10.62 24.91 1.13
N GLY A 294 9.31 24.76 1.30
CA GLY A 294 8.71 23.82 2.26
C GLY A 294 9.18 22.40 2.01
N VAL A 295 8.97 21.89 0.80
CA VAL A 295 9.32 20.52 0.40
C VAL A 295 10.83 20.29 0.52
N PHE A 296 11.63 21.12 -0.15
CA PHE A 296 13.06 20.82 -0.31
C PHE A 296 13.92 21.18 0.90
N PHE A 297 13.48 22.08 1.76
CA PHE A 297 14.33 22.52 2.87
C PHE A 297 13.62 22.65 4.21
N ALA A 298 12.52 23.42 4.31
CA ALA A 298 12.00 23.86 5.59
C ALA A 298 11.42 22.68 6.41
N ASN A 299 10.69 21.75 5.79
CA ASN A 299 10.08 20.61 6.47
C ASN A 299 11.13 19.60 6.99
N PRO A 300 12.10 19.14 6.16
CA PRO A 300 13.20 18.31 6.65
C PRO A 300 14.03 18.98 7.74
N TYR A 301 14.35 20.27 7.59
CA TYR A 301 15.12 21.01 8.56
C TYR A 301 14.38 21.17 9.90
N ARG A 302 13.08 21.52 9.86
CA ARG A 302 12.25 21.63 11.06
C ARG A 302 12.19 20.31 11.83
N THR A 303 11.96 19.20 11.12
CA THR A 303 11.90 17.87 11.74
C THR A 303 13.24 17.48 12.35
N ALA A 304 14.35 17.71 11.66
CA ALA A 304 15.69 17.46 12.18
C ALA A 304 15.99 18.31 13.42
N PHE A 305 15.62 19.59 13.40
CA PHE A 305 15.81 20.50 14.53
C PHE A 305 15.07 20.03 15.80
N PHE A 306 13.80 19.67 15.68
CA PHE A 306 13.02 19.17 16.82
C PHE A 306 13.48 17.77 17.27
N THR A 307 14.05 16.98 16.39
CA THR A 307 14.71 15.71 16.76
C THR A 307 15.94 15.97 17.63
N GLU A 308 16.79 16.91 17.26
CA GLU A 308 17.93 17.31 18.08
C GLU A 308 17.49 17.87 19.44
N MET A 309 16.42 18.66 19.47
CA MET A 309 15.84 19.16 20.72
C MET A 309 15.35 18.01 21.62
N TYR A 310 14.67 17.01 21.06
CA TYR A 310 14.25 15.83 21.82
C TYR A 310 15.44 15.10 22.44
N VAL A 311 16.48 14.85 21.66
CA VAL A 311 17.67 14.13 22.14
C VAL A 311 18.36 14.86 23.27
N GLU A 312 18.45 16.19 23.19
CA GLU A 312 19.06 16.99 24.25
C GLU A 312 18.22 17.00 25.53
N ILE A 313 16.89 17.14 25.39
CA ILE A 313 15.96 17.04 26.55
C ILE A 313 16.04 15.64 27.18
N ARG A 314 16.08 14.57 26.35
CA ARG A 314 16.24 13.20 26.84
C ARG A 314 17.54 13.01 27.62
N LYS A 315 18.64 13.54 27.11
CA LYS A 315 19.95 13.49 27.79
C LYS A 315 19.87 14.15 29.16
N LEU A 316 19.31 15.35 29.24
CA LEU A 316 19.13 16.07 30.50
C LEU A 316 18.20 15.31 31.45
N ALA A 317 17.08 14.79 30.94
CA ALA A 317 16.13 14.01 31.71
C ALA A 317 16.76 12.74 32.33
N LYS A 318 17.68 12.08 31.60
CA LYS A 318 18.47 10.94 32.14
C LYS A 318 19.47 11.39 33.19
N THR A 319 20.14 12.52 33.00
CA THR A 319 21.08 13.08 33.99
C THR A 319 20.37 13.48 35.28
N GLU A 320 19.15 14.03 35.18
CA GLU A 320 18.31 14.45 36.30
C GLU A 320 17.52 13.28 36.92
N ASN A 321 17.62 12.08 36.37
CA ASN A 321 16.92 10.88 36.79
C ASN A 321 15.41 11.09 36.97
N ILE A 322 14.77 11.69 35.96
CA ILE A 322 13.33 11.96 35.97
C ILE A 322 12.56 10.64 36.05
N LYS A 323 11.47 10.61 36.83
CA LYS A 323 10.61 9.43 37.00
C LYS A 323 10.22 8.80 35.65
N ASP A 324 10.39 7.49 35.55
CA ASP A 324 10.08 6.66 34.39
C ASP A 324 11.01 6.87 33.17
N ILE A 325 12.11 7.62 33.30
CA ILE A 325 13.06 7.86 32.19
C ILE A 325 13.78 6.58 31.76
N ASP A 326 13.96 5.62 32.65
CA ASP A 326 14.61 4.33 32.38
C ASP A 326 13.82 3.46 31.38
N LYS A 327 12.54 3.76 31.17
CA LYS A 327 11.72 3.14 30.13
C LYS A 327 12.19 3.51 28.71
N LEU A 328 12.96 4.60 28.56
CA LEU A 328 13.65 4.97 27.32
C LEU A 328 15.01 4.29 27.27
N ASN A 329 15.02 3.00 26.96
CA ASN A 329 16.17 2.11 27.06
C ASN A 329 16.78 1.68 25.72
N ASP A 330 16.34 2.22 24.60
CA ASP A 330 16.95 1.91 23.29
C ASP A 330 18.28 2.67 23.13
N ILE A 331 19.35 2.09 23.67
CA ILE A 331 20.70 2.65 23.70
C ILE A 331 21.23 2.81 22.26
N TYR A 332 20.94 1.82 21.41
CA TYR A 332 21.46 1.76 20.04
C TYR A 332 20.89 2.80 19.09
N LEU A 333 19.87 3.56 19.50
CA LEU A 333 19.45 4.76 18.77
C LEU A 333 20.45 5.92 18.89
N TYR A 334 21.31 5.91 19.90
CA TYR A 334 22.20 7.03 20.26
C TYR A 334 23.67 6.67 20.18
N GLU A 335 23.99 5.40 20.33
CA GLU A 335 25.35 4.87 20.30
C GLU A 335 25.41 3.67 19.36
N MET A 336 26.49 3.57 18.60
CA MET A 336 26.72 2.39 17.75
C MET A 336 27.13 1.22 18.64
N ALA A 337 26.60 0.06 18.36
CA ALA A 337 27.00 -1.17 19.05
C ALA A 337 28.51 -1.43 18.83
N SER A 338 29.17 -1.89 19.87
CA SER A 338 30.58 -2.28 19.78
C SER A 338 30.74 -3.52 18.85
N GLU A 339 31.92 -3.67 18.28
CA GLU A 339 32.23 -4.82 17.40
C GLU A 339 32.04 -6.17 18.13
N ASN A 340 32.33 -6.20 19.44
CA ASN A 340 32.13 -7.41 20.24
C ASN A 340 30.63 -7.73 20.45
N GLU A 341 29.80 -6.71 20.73
CA GLU A 341 28.36 -6.91 20.87
C GLU A 341 27.74 -7.38 19.57
N LEU A 342 28.18 -6.83 18.42
CA LEU A 342 27.75 -7.29 17.10
C LEU A 342 28.20 -8.73 16.84
N LYS A 343 29.44 -9.09 17.16
CA LYS A 343 29.94 -10.46 17.00
C LYS A 343 29.16 -11.47 17.85
N ILE A 344 28.77 -11.10 19.06
CA ILE A 344 27.96 -11.96 19.93
C ILE A 344 26.53 -12.09 19.39
N ALA A 345 25.90 -10.98 19.04
CA ALA A 345 24.50 -10.97 18.57
C ALA A 345 24.30 -11.65 17.21
N TYR A 346 25.33 -11.62 16.36
CA TYR A 346 25.32 -12.19 15.02
C TYR A 346 26.32 -13.36 14.88
N ALA A 347 26.61 -14.08 15.98
CA ALA A 347 27.59 -15.16 16.00
C ALA A 347 27.30 -16.25 14.95
N ASP A 348 26.02 -16.61 14.79
CA ASP A 348 25.54 -17.54 13.78
C ASP A 348 25.83 -17.07 12.35
N ILE A 349 25.74 -15.76 12.10
CA ILE A 349 26.05 -15.17 10.78
C ILE A 349 27.56 -15.17 10.52
N TYR A 350 28.36 -14.84 11.52
CA TYR A 350 29.82 -14.90 11.40
C TYR A 350 30.32 -16.34 11.22
N GLU A 351 29.72 -17.29 11.90
CA GLU A 351 29.98 -18.71 11.70
C GLU A 351 29.61 -19.16 10.29
N TYR A 352 28.44 -18.77 9.81
CA TYR A 352 27.97 -19.04 8.45
C TYR A 352 28.87 -18.43 7.37
N MET A 353 29.36 -17.20 7.59
CA MET A 353 30.30 -16.53 6.67
C MET A 353 31.65 -17.22 6.57
N ASN A 354 32.06 -17.94 7.62
CA ASN A 354 33.33 -18.64 7.68
C ASN A 354 33.22 -20.13 7.23
N GLN A 355 32.00 -20.60 6.96
CA GLN A 355 31.75 -21.93 6.41
C GLN A 355 31.90 -21.90 4.87
N GLU A 356 32.40 -23.01 4.31
CA GLU A 356 32.37 -23.22 2.86
C GLU A 356 30.94 -23.21 2.30
N ASP A 357 30.79 -22.77 1.06
CA ASP A 357 29.50 -22.53 0.42
C ASP A 357 28.59 -23.78 0.52
N PRO A 358 27.36 -23.65 1.11
CA PRO A 358 26.43 -24.78 1.22
C PRO A 358 26.06 -25.39 -0.14
N GLU A 359 26.12 -24.60 -1.23
CA GLU A 359 25.90 -25.11 -2.58
C GLU A 359 26.96 -26.14 -3.02
N GLU A 360 28.24 -25.99 -2.62
CA GLU A 360 29.28 -26.95 -2.93
C GLU A 360 29.09 -28.27 -2.18
N ARG A 361 28.67 -28.22 -0.90
CA ARG A 361 28.36 -29.43 -0.12
C ARG A 361 27.17 -30.20 -0.67
N PHE A 362 26.13 -29.49 -1.09
CA PHE A 362 24.94 -30.12 -1.68
C PHE A 362 25.24 -30.78 -3.02
N ILE A 363 26.11 -30.18 -3.83
CA ILE A 363 26.56 -30.73 -5.11
C ILE A 363 27.38 -32.00 -4.90
N ASP A 364 28.23 -32.05 -3.86
CA ASP A 364 29.08 -33.22 -3.56
C ASP A 364 28.26 -34.42 -3.06
N ASP A 365 27.25 -34.22 -2.26
CA ASP A 365 26.35 -35.28 -1.80
C ASP A 365 25.48 -35.85 -2.93
N ILE A 366 25.08 -35.02 -3.89
CA ILE A 366 24.31 -35.43 -5.08
C ILE A 366 25.20 -36.06 -6.15
N SER A 367 26.45 -35.67 -6.23
CA SER A 367 27.39 -36.17 -7.27
C SER A 367 27.67 -37.68 -7.21
N LYS A 368 27.33 -38.31 -6.07
CA LYS A 368 27.49 -39.75 -5.83
C LYS A 368 26.35 -40.62 -6.39
N SER A 369 25.29 -40.07 -6.95
CA SER A 369 24.17 -40.81 -7.55
C SER A 369 24.22 -40.78 -9.08
N ASP A 370 24.02 -41.93 -9.72
CA ASP A 370 24.17 -42.13 -11.18
C ASP A 370 23.13 -41.43 -12.08
N ILE A 371 22.30 -40.52 -11.55
CA ILE A 371 21.22 -39.85 -12.29
C ILE A 371 21.54 -38.36 -12.47
N LYS A 372 22.71 -38.01 -12.94
CA LYS A 372 23.18 -36.62 -13.06
C LYS A 372 22.31 -35.71 -13.94
N TYR A 373 21.75 -36.23 -15.02
CA TYR A 373 21.02 -35.41 -15.99
C TYR A 373 19.62 -34.98 -15.45
N PHE A 374 18.92 -35.90 -14.84
CA PHE A 374 17.55 -35.65 -14.33
C PHE A 374 17.58 -34.70 -13.12
N ILE A 375 18.56 -34.82 -12.25
CA ILE A 375 18.76 -33.93 -11.10
C ILE A 375 19.14 -32.52 -11.59
N ARG A 376 19.97 -32.38 -12.62
CA ARG A 376 20.34 -31.09 -13.20
C ARG A 376 19.15 -30.40 -13.84
N LEU A 377 18.32 -31.13 -14.59
CA LEU A 377 17.07 -30.61 -15.15
C LEU A 377 16.08 -30.17 -14.06
N ARG A 378 15.93 -30.99 -13.02
CA ARG A 378 15.07 -30.70 -11.86
C ARG A 378 15.56 -29.47 -11.10
N LYS A 379 16.87 -29.32 -10.88
CA LYS A 379 17.48 -28.13 -10.29
C LYS A 379 17.23 -26.88 -11.14
N VAL A 380 17.42 -26.97 -12.45
CA VAL A 380 17.11 -25.85 -13.37
C VAL A 380 15.65 -25.47 -13.33
N LEU A 381 14.73 -26.43 -13.34
CA LEU A 381 13.29 -26.16 -13.23
C LEU A 381 12.93 -25.53 -11.89
N ALA A 382 13.49 -26.00 -10.79
CA ALA A 382 13.25 -25.42 -9.46
C ALA A 382 13.85 -24.01 -9.32
N ASP A 383 15.10 -23.82 -9.74
CA ASP A 383 15.83 -22.56 -9.54
C ASP A 383 15.40 -21.46 -10.51
N TRP A 384 15.12 -21.81 -11.76
CA TRP A 384 14.73 -20.85 -12.80
C TRP A 384 13.24 -20.58 -12.85
N PHE A 385 12.42 -21.63 -12.73
CA PHE A 385 10.98 -21.55 -12.95
C PHE A 385 10.15 -21.76 -11.68
N GLY A 386 10.75 -22.13 -10.56
CA GLY A 386 10.03 -22.40 -9.33
C GLY A 386 9.14 -23.65 -9.36
N VAL A 387 9.37 -24.53 -10.34
CA VAL A 387 8.57 -25.75 -10.53
C VAL A 387 9.22 -26.91 -9.79
N ILE A 388 8.54 -27.45 -8.77
CA ILE A 388 8.92 -28.67 -8.09
C ILE A 388 8.02 -29.79 -8.59
N LEU A 389 8.63 -30.75 -9.31
CA LEU A 389 7.89 -31.90 -9.86
C LEU A 389 7.66 -33.01 -8.83
N ILE A 390 8.46 -33.07 -7.78
CA ILE A 390 8.40 -34.11 -6.75
C ILE A 390 8.64 -33.46 -5.37
N ASN A 391 7.80 -33.82 -4.42
CA ASN A 391 7.87 -33.33 -3.05
C ASN A 391 8.83 -34.21 -2.22
N SER A 392 10.14 -34.00 -2.32
CA SER A 392 11.16 -34.78 -1.60
C SER A 392 11.62 -34.09 -0.31
N LYS A 393 12.11 -34.89 0.66
CA LYS A 393 12.70 -34.37 1.90
C LYS A 393 13.94 -33.50 1.63
N GLU A 394 14.64 -33.78 0.54
CA GLU A 394 15.84 -33.06 0.10
C GLU A 394 15.51 -31.67 -0.41
N GLU A 395 14.40 -31.51 -1.11
CA GLU A 395 13.94 -30.20 -1.58
C GLU A 395 13.51 -29.31 -0.44
N LYS A 396 12.88 -29.88 0.60
CA LYS A 396 12.54 -29.12 1.80
C LYS A 396 13.79 -28.62 2.53
N ARG A 397 14.83 -29.46 2.63
CA ARG A 397 16.14 -29.05 3.15
C ARG A 397 16.74 -27.92 2.33
N PHE A 398 16.77 -28.08 1.02
CA PHE A 398 17.31 -27.05 0.11
C PHE A 398 16.55 -25.70 0.23
N GLU A 399 15.23 -25.74 0.39
CA GLU A 399 14.43 -24.53 0.61
C GLU A 399 14.74 -23.90 1.98
N ASP A 400 14.88 -24.71 3.02
CA ASP A 400 15.20 -24.25 4.37
C ASP A 400 16.63 -23.65 4.40
N ASP A 401 17.62 -24.32 3.80
CA ASP A 401 19.01 -23.84 3.69
C ASP A 401 19.10 -22.55 2.88
N LYS A 402 18.36 -22.45 1.77
CA LYS A 402 18.33 -21.24 0.96
C LYS A 402 17.64 -20.07 1.65
N ALA A 403 16.58 -20.33 2.42
CA ALA A 403 15.92 -19.30 3.23
C ALA A 403 16.87 -18.80 4.34
N GLU A 404 17.65 -19.70 4.92
CA GLU A 404 18.63 -19.37 5.95
C GLU A 404 19.81 -18.56 5.35
N GLN A 405 20.26 -18.90 4.15
CA GLN A 405 21.28 -18.16 3.40
C GLN A 405 20.82 -16.72 3.10
N ILE A 406 19.60 -16.54 2.58
CA ILE A 406 19.05 -15.21 2.30
C ILE A 406 18.96 -14.39 3.60
N LYS A 407 18.59 -15.02 4.70
CA LYS A 407 18.53 -14.37 6.01
C LYS A 407 19.92 -13.96 6.49
N ALA A 408 20.91 -14.84 6.33
CA ALA A 408 22.30 -14.57 6.64
C ALA A 408 22.88 -13.42 5.81
N ASP A 409 22.63 -13.38 4.49
CA ASP A 409 23.07 -12.31 3.60
C ASP A 409 22.46 -10.95 3.97
N ARG A 410 21.20 -10.92 4.40
CA ARG A 410 20.56 -9.68 4.89
C ARG A 410 21.22 -9.17 6.15
N CYS A 411 21.44 -10.05 7.12
CA CYS A 411 22.12 -9.70 8.36
C CYS A 411 23.57 -9.25 8.11
N LYS A 412 24.29 -9.93 7.19
CA LYS A 412 25.62 -9.51 6.73
C LYS A 412 25.60 -8.11 6.13
N GLN A 413 24.61 -7.81 5.29
CA GLN A 413 24.44 -6.47 4.72
C GLN A 413 24.09 -5.42 5.78
N GLU A 414 23.35 -5.78 6.82
CA GLU A 414 23.07 -4.91 7.97
C GLU A 414 24.37 -4.52 8.70
N ILE A 415 25.18 -5.52 9.02
CA ILE A 415 26.47 -5.33 9.71
C ILE A 415 27.44 -4.47 8.86
N LEU A 416 27.58 -4.80 7.57
CA LEU A 416 28.51 -4.11 6.66
C LEU A 416 28.08 -2.69 6.27
N ARG A 417 26.78 -2.38 6.33
CA ARG A 417 26.23 -1.07 5.93
C ARG A 417 26.06 -0.11 7.09
N GLU A 418 26.47 -0.45 8.29
CA GLU A 418 26.22 0.35 9.49
C GLU A 418 24.73 0.74 9.63
N VAL A 419 23.84 -0.20 9.34
CA VAL A 419 22.41 -0.07 9.56
C VAL A 419 22.10 -0.45 11.01
N TYR A 420 21.04 0.13 11.58
CA TYR A 420 20.58 -0.18 12.93
C TYR A 420 20.42 -1.70 13.13
N PRO A 421 21.14 -2.30 14.08
CA PRO A 421 21.20 -3.75 14.22
C PRO A 421 19.88 -4.28 14.84
N SER A 422 19.09 -4.98 14.04
CA SER A 422 17.77 -5.46 14.43
C SER A 422 17.81 -6.47 15.60
N ARG A 423 18.89 -7.22 15.73
CA ARG A 423 19.08 -8.21 16.80
C ARG A 423 19.44 -7.61 18.16
N LEU A 424 20.00 -6.39 18.16
CA LEU A 424 20.32 -5.64 19.37
C LEU A 424 19.18 -4.70 19.79
N PHE A 425 18.04 -4.77 19.12
CA PHE A 425 16.88 -3.97 19.47
C PHE A 425 16.34 -4.41 20.84
N THR A 426 16.32 -3.51 21.80
CA THR A 426 16.05 -3.80 23.22
C THR A 426 14.60 -4.13 23.55
N LEU A 427 13.69 -4.04 22.58
CA LEU A 427 12.30 -4.45 22.75
C LEU A 427 12.18 -5.99 22.71
N LYS A 428 11.04 -6.51 23.16
CA LYS A 428 10.79 -7.95 23.34
C LYS A 428 11.21 -8.78 22.11
N GLU A 429 11.79 -9.94 22.32
CA GLU A 429 12.39 -10.84 21.32
C GLU A 429 11.51 -11.11 20.10
N HIS A 430 10.20 -11.30 20.29
CA HIS A 430 9.28 -11.56 19.18
C HIS A 430 9.17 -10.42 18.16
N ARG A 431 9.75 -9.23 18.44
CA ARG A 431 9.81 -8.07 17.56
C ARG A 431 11.12 -8.01 16.78
N ALA A 432 12.22 -8.37 17.45
CA ALA A 432 13.54 -8.41 16.82
C ALA A 432 13.58 -9.37 15.62
N ASN A 433 12.84 -10.47 15.71
CA ASN A 433 12.77 -11.51 14.70
C ASN A 433 11.67 -11.32 13.67
N PHE A 434 10.97 -10.18 13.69
CA PHE A 434 9.98 -9.89 12.66
C PHE A 434 10.67 -9.39 11.39
N GLU A 435 11.23 -10.31 10.64
CA GLU A 435 11.65 -10.07 9.26
C GLU A 435 10.49 -10.43 8.35
N SER A 436 10.03 -9.48 7.52
CA SER A 436 9.11 -9.81 6.47
C SER A 436 9.88 -10.64 5.43
N THR A 437 9.75 -11.91 5.52
CA THR A 437 10.26 -12.80 4.49
C THR A 437 9.30 -12.76 3.34
N VAL A 438 9.73 -12.17 2.24
CA VAL A 438 9.14 -12.46 0.95
C VAL A 438 9.58 -13.88 0.64
N TYR A 439 8.68 -14.84 0.86
CA TYR A 439 9.01 -16.24 0.64
C TYR A 439 9.19 -16.51 -0.85
N MET A 440 10.39 -16.88 -1.21
CA MET A 440 10.65 -17.52 -2.48
C MET A 440 10.24 -18.99 -2.38
N ARG A 441 8.96 -19.27 -2.56
CA ARG A 441 8.49 -20.65 -2.57
C ARG A 441 8.56 -21.23 -3.97
N ASN A 442 8.91 -22.49 -4.03
CA ASN A 442 8.78 -23.31 -5.21
C ASN A 442 7.38 -23.97 -5.16
N TYR A 443 6.65 -23.92 -6.26
CA TYR A 443 5.27 -24.40 -6.32
C TYR A 443 5.26 -25.84 -6.81
N SER A 444 4.76 -26.77 -5.96
CA SER A 444 4.91 -28.20 -6.16
C SER A 444 3.98 -28.82 -7.20
N ILE A 445 2.86 -28.15 -7.54
CA ILE A 445 1.87 -28.73 -8.47
C ILE A 445 1.32 -27.64 -9.38
N PRO A 446 2.05 -27.30 -10.46
CA PRO A 446 1.64 -26.22 -11.36
C PRO A 446 0.28 -26.45 -12.02
N SER A 447 -0.08 -27.70 -12.33
CA SER A 447 -1.37 -28.01 -12.94
C SER A 447 -2.56 -27.66 -12.04
N LEU A 448 -2.45 -27.93 -10.74
CA LEU A 448 -3.53 -27.60 -9.79
C LEU A 448 -3.62 -26.09 -9.56
N ILE A 449 -2.47 -25.40 -9.50
CA ILE A 449 -2.42 -23.94 -9.43
C ILE A 449 -3.03 -23.32 -10.70
N PHE A 450 -2.75 -23.89 -11.87
CA PHE A 450 -3.37 -23.46 -13.13
C PHE A 450 -4.90 -23.50 -13.05
N PHE A 451 -5.47 -24.63 -12.61
CA PHE A 451 -6.92 -24.76 -12.49
C PHE A 451 -7.52 -23.82 -11.44
N CYS A 452 -6.86 -23.68 -10.29
CA CYS A 452 -7.30 -22.72 -9.27
C CYS A 452 -7.30 -21.27 -9.79
N MET A 453 -6.25 -20.84 -10.49
CA MET A 453 -6.19 -19.49 -11.06
C MET A 453 -7.22 -19.32 -12.19
N SER A 454 -7.42 -20.32 -13.04
CA SER A 454 -8.42 -20.29 -14.09
C SER A 454 -9.85 -20.18 -13.52
N PHE A 455 -10.13 -20.89 -12.42
CA PHE A 455 -11.41 -20.81 -11.71
C PHE A 455 -11.58 -19.46 -11.01
N ILE A 456 -10.55 -18.93 -10.34
CA ILE A 456 -10.60 -17.62 -9.69
C ILE A 456 -10.87 -16.52 -10.72
N GLY A 457 -10.21 -16.58 -11.89
CA GLY A 457 -10.45 -15.64 -12.99
C GLY A 457 -11.89 -15.74 -13.52
N TRP A 458 -12.38 -16.93 -13.74
CA TRP A 458 -13.77 -17.16 -14.16
C TRP A 458 -14.76 -16.63 -13.11
N PHE A 459 -14.56 -16.95 -11.85
CA PHE A 459 -15.41 -16.48 -10.75
C PHE A 459 -15.41 -14.94 -10.66
N TRP A 460 -14.25 -14.31 -10.83
CA TRP A 460 -14.13 -12.86 -10.85
C TRP A 460 -14.94 -12.23 -11.98
N GLU A 461 -14.79 -12.72 -13.22
CA GLU A 461 -15.50 -12.16 -14.37
C GLU A 461 -17.00 -12.38 -14.31
N VAL A 462 -17.44 -13.58 -13.93
CA VAL A 462 -18.87 -13.87 -13.76
C VAL A 462 -19.48 -13.04 -12.63
N SER A 463 -18.79 -12.93 -11.49
CA SER A 463 -19.27 -12.11 -10.37
C SER A 463 -19.34 -10.63 -10.74
N SER A 464 -18.34 -10.12 -11.46
CA SER A 464 -18.32 -8.74 -11.95
C SER A 464 -19.48 -8.48 -12.91
N HIS A 465 -19.76 -9.43 -13.82
CA HIS A 465 -20.90 -9.35 -14.75
C HIS A 465 -22.24 -9.34 -14.00
N VAL A 466 -22.41 -10.24 -13.03
CA VAL A 466 -23.64 -10.28 -12.20
C VAL A 466 -23.85 -8.97 -11.45
N VAL A 467 -22.78 -8.39 -10.88
CA VAL A 467 -22.88 -7.12 -10.14
C VAL A 467 -23.21 -5.95 -11.06
N LEU A 468 -22.63 -5.91 -12.26
CA LEU A 468 -22.79 -4.78 -13.18
C LEU A 468 -24.10 -4.87 -13.98
N TYR A 469 -24.48 -6.05 -14.42
CA TYR A 469 -25.60 -6.25 -15.36
C TYR A 469 -26.80 -7.00 -14.75
N HIS A 470 -26.72 -7.43 -13.48
CA HIS A 470 -27.76 -8.19 -12.78
C HIS A 470 -28.20 -9.49 -13.50
N SER A 471 -27.34 -10.02 -14.37
CA SER A 471 -27.59 -11.24 -15.15
C SER A 471 -26.39 -12.18 -15.08
N PHE A 472 -26.65 -13.47 -15.11
CA PHE A 472 -25.60 -14.49 -15.15
C PHE A 472 -25.18 -14.73 -16.60
N ALA A 473 -23.89 -14.61 -16.88
CA ALA A 473 -23.29 -15.04 -18.13
C ALA A 473 -22.05 -15.90 -17.83
N ASN A 474 -21.96 -17.06 -18.50
CA ASN A 474 -20.77 -17.90 -18.38
C ASN A 474 -19.65 -17.32 -19.24
N ARG A 475 -18.77 -16.55 -18.62
CA ARG A 475 -17.71 -15.80 -19.32
C ARG A 475 -16.64 -16.70 -19.91
N GLY A 476 -16.12 -16.31 -21.09
CA GLY A 476 -15.04 -16.99 -21.79
C GLY A 476 -15.48 -17.92 -22.92
N VAL A 477 -14.51 -18.39 -23.69
CA VAL A 477 -14.70 -19.25 -24.89
C VAL A 477 -15.15 -20.66 -24.53
N LEU A 478 -14.69 -21.16 -23.34
CA LEU A 478 -14.97 -22.51 -22.86
C LEU A 478 -16.29 -22.59 -22.08
N HIS A 479 -16.84 -23.79 -21.97
CA HIS A 479 -18.10 -24.02 -21.29
C HIS A 479 -17.94 -24.31 -19.79
N GLY A 480 -16.79 -24.84 -19.39
CA GLY A 480 -16.48 -25.10 -17.98
C GLY A 480 -16.15 -23.82 -17.19
N PRO A 481 -16.13 -23.90 -15.84
CA PRO A 481 -15.87 -22.76 -14.96
C PRO A 481 -14.38 -22.43 -14.88
N TRP A 482 -13.76 -22.13 -16.00
CA TRP A 482 -12.35 -21.79 -16.13
C TRP A 482 -12.05 -20.82 -17.25
N LEU A 483 -11.18 -19.86 -16.95
CA LEU A 483 -10.58 -18.96 -17.92
C LEU A 483 -9.07 -19.27 -18.03
N PRO A 484 -8.62 -20.00 -19.06
CA PRO A 484 -7.23 -20.43 -19.19
C PRO A 484 -6.22 -19.29 -19.21
N ILE A 485 -6.61 -18.12 -19.68
CA ILE A 485 -5.75 -16.93 -19.72
C ILE A 485 -5.24 -16.55 -18.32
N TYR A 486 -6.10 -16.64 -17.29
CA TYR A 486 -5.71 -16.37 -15.90
C TYR A 486 -4.82 -17.49 -15.34
N GLY A 487 -5.09 -18.73 -15.71
CA GLY A 487 -4.27 -19.87 -15.31
C GLY A 487 -2.86 -19.80 -15.91
N VAL A 488 -2.78 -19.54 -17.22
CA VAL A 488 -1.49 -19.40 -17.93
C VAL A 488 -0.76 -18.15 -17.45
N GLY A 489 -1.44 -16.99 -17.36
CA GLY A 489 -0.85 -15.75 -16.88
C GLY A 489 -0.29 -15.89 -15.46
N GLY A 490 -1.04 -16.50 -14.56
CA GLY A 490 -0.61 -16.78 -13.19
C GLY A 490 0.62 -17.69 -13.13
N LEU A 491 0.64 -18.77 -13.90
CA LEU A 491 1.82 -19.65 -13.97
C LEU A 491 3.04 -18.94 -14.57
N LEU A 492 2.86 -18.17 -15.64
CA LEU A 492 3.97 -17.43 -16.25
C LEU A 492 4.56 -16.41 -15.28
N ILE A 493 3.72 -15.68 -14.53
CA ILE A 493 4.20 -14.77 -13.47
C ILE A 493 5.03 -15.55 -12.45
N LEU A 494 4.50 -16.66 -11.92
CA LEU A 494 5.15 -17.44 -10.89
C LEU A 494 6.47 -18.06 -11.37
N MET A 495 6.56 -18.46 -12.63
CA MET A 495 7.75 -19.13 -13.20
C MET A 495 8.80 -18.13 -13.68
N LEU A 496 8.40 -17.18 -14.53
CA LEU A 496 9.36 -16.27 -15.19
C LEU A 496 9.83 -15.14 -14.26
N LEU A 497 8.95 -14.66 -13.37
CA LEU A 497 9.25 -13.53 -12.49
C LEU A 497 9.79 -13.95 -11.12
N LYS A 498 10.04 -15.24 -10.88
CA LYS A 498 10.55 -15.77 -9.61
C LYS A 498 11.74 -14.98 -9.06
N LYS A 499 12.69 -14.60 -9.92
CA LYS A 499 13.91 -13.87 -9.52
C LYS A 499 13.65 -12.46 -9.00
N PHE A 500 12.49 -11.88 -9.32
CA PHE A 500 12.14 -10.50 -8.99
C PHE A 500 11.24 -10.37 -7.76
N ARG A 501 10.82 -11.48 -7.16
CA ARG A 501 9.92 -11.53 -5.99
C ARG A 501 10.41 -10.72 -4.78
N GLU A 502 11.73 -10.51 -4.65
CA GLU A 502 12.29 -9.64 -3.62
C GLU A 502 12.17 -8.14 -3.93
N LYS A 503 11.79 -7.79 -5.16
CA LYS A 503 11.68 -6.43 -5.65
C LYS A 503 10.25 -6.15 -6.13
N PRO A 504 9.28 -5.90 -5.21
CA PRO A 504 7.86 -5.83 -5.54
C PRO A 504 7.51 -4.86 -6.68
N VAL A 505 8.19 -3.70 -6.72
CA VAL A 505 7.95 -2.70 -7.79
C VAL A 505 8.38 -3.22 -9.16
N VAL A 506 9.53 -3.90 -9.22
CA VAL A 506 10.03 -4.48 -10.48
C VAL A 506 9.12 -5.63 -10.91
N GLU A 507 8.70 -6.46 -9.97
CA GLU A 507 7.77 -7.57 -10.24
C GLU A 507 6.44 -7.06 -10.75
N PHE A 508 5.88 -6.02 -10.14
CA PHE A 508 4.66 -5.36 -10.61
C PHE A 508 4.78 -4.91 -12.08
N LEU A 509 5.83 -4.16 -12.41
CA LEU A 509 6.03 -3.65 -13.77
C LEU A 509 6.21 -4.77 -14.79
N LEU A 510 6.95 -5.82 -14.43
CA LEU A 510 7.14 -6.99 -15.29
C LEU A 510 5.87 -7.83 -15.41
N ALA A 511 5.05 -7.94 -14.37
CA ALA A 511 3.75 -8.60 -14.43
C ALA A 511 2.79 -7.86 -15.36
N VAL A 512 2.73 -6.52 -15.28
CA VAL A 512 1.96 -5.67 -16.21
C VAL A 512 2.38 -5.94 -17.65
N LEU A 513 3.67 -5.91 -17.93
CA LEU A 513 4.20 -6.16 -19.28
C LEU A 513 3.87 -7.57 -19.77
N LEU A 514 4.13 -8.59 -18.95
CA LEU A 514 3.92 -9.99 -19.29
C LEU A 514 2.44 -10.29 -19.56
N CYS A 515 1.55 -9.83 -18.68
CA CYS A 515 0.10 -10.02 -18.84
C CYS A 515 -0.42 -9.26 -20.07
N GLY A 516 0.05 -8.04 -20.31
CA GLY A 516 -0.31 -7.28 -21.50
C GLY A 516 0.05 -7.99 -22.81
N VAL A 517 1.24 -8.61 -22.86
CA VAL A 517 1.65 -9.43 -24.02
C VAL A 517 0.74 -10.64 -24.17
N VAL A 518 0.49 -11.38 -23.07
CA VAL A 518 -0.38 -12.58 -23.11
C VAL A 518 -1.80 -12.20 -23.56
N GLU A 519 -2.38 -11.16 -23.00
CA GLU A 519 -3.74 -10.71 -23.32
C GLU A 519 -3.86 -10.24 -24.76
N TYR A 520 -2.91 -9.42 -25.22
CA TYR A 520 -2.90 -8.92 -26.60
C TYR A 520 -2.86 -10.07 -27.61
N PHE A 521 -1.92 -11.02 -27.44
CA PHE A 521 -1.79 -12.14 -28.37
C PHE A 521 -2.95 -13.14 -28.25
N THR A 522 -3.51 -13.34 -27.06
CA THR A 522 -4.70 -14.18 -26.89
C THR A 522 -5.89 -13.57 -27.64
N GLY A 523 -6.12 -12.26 -27.48
CA GLY A 523 -7.18 -11.55 -28.22
C GLY A 523 -7.00 -11.64 -29.73
N LEU A 524 -5.75 -11.42 -30.21
CA LEU A 524 -5.42 -11.53 -31.63
C LEU A 524 -5.67 -12.94 -32.19
N VAL A 525 -5.24 -13.98 -31.48
CA VAL A 525 -5.42 -15.37 -31.92
C VAL A 525 -6.91 -15.74 -31.96
N LEU A 526 -7.67 -15.36 -30.93
CA LEU A 526 -9.11 -15.62 -30.89
C LEU A 526 -9.84 -14.94 -32.04
N GLU A 527 -9.54 -13.66 -32.30
CA GLU A 527 -10.13 -12.90 -33.40
C GLU A 527 -9.80 -13.52 -34.78
N LEU A 528 -8.56 -13.95 -35.00
CA LEU A 528 -8.13 -14.59 -36.24
C LEU A 528 -8.71 -16.00 -36.45
N THR A 529 -8.98 -16.71 -35.36
CA THR A 529 -9.48 -18.12 -35.44
C THR A 529 -10.99 -18.23 -35.46
N HIS A 530 -11.73 -17.14 -35.16
CA HIS A 530 -13.18 -17.13 -35.06
C HIS A 530 -13.79 -16.01 -35.90
N ASP A 531 -13.32 -15.83 -37.13
CA ASP A 531 -13.91 -14.94 -38.15
C ASP A 531 -14.09 -13.47 -37.70
N GLY A 532 -13.16 -12.97 -36.89
CA GLY A 532 -13.16 -11.60 -36.39
C GLY A 532 -13.99 -11.40 -35.10
N GLN A 533 -14.57 -12.45 -34.53
CA GLN A 533 -15.35 -12.36 -33.31
C GLN A 533 -14.45 -12.06 -32.09
N LYS A 534 -14.89 -11.10 -31.25
CA LYS A 534 -14.18 -10.70 -30.05
C LYS A 534 -14.92 -11.15 -28.77
N TRP A 535 -14.18 -11.61 -27.76
CA TRP A 535 -14.70 -11.91 -26.44
C TRP A 535 -14.55 -10.73 -25.46
N TRP A 536 -13.72 -9.75 -25.82
CA TRP A 536 -13.61 -8.44 -25.16
C TRP A 536 -13.18 -7.40 -26.19
N ASP A 537 -13.60 -6.16 -25.97
CA ASP A 537 -13.18 -5.01 -26.76
C ASP A 537 -13.01 -3.79 -25.87
N TYR A 538 -11.79 -3.29 -25.77
CA TYR A 538 -11.43 -2.10 -25.03
C TYR A 538 -11.42 -0.83 -25.89
N THR A 539 -12.10 -0.84 -27.02
CA THR A 539 -12.27 0.36 -27.84
C THR A 539 -12.99 1.44 -27.02
N GLY A 540 -12.39 2.63 -26.91
CA GLY A 540 -12.89 3.71 -26.04
C GLY A 540 -12.29 3.78 -24.63
N PHE A 541 -11.53 2.76 -24.20
CA PHE A 541 -10.79 2.77 -22.93
C PHE A 541 -9.48 3.56 -23.07
N PHE A 542 -9.00 4.12 -21.93
CA PHE A 542 -7.76 4.88 -21.91
C PHE A 542 -6.55 4.02 -22.30
N LEU A 543 -5.71 4.53 -23.22
CA LEU A 543 -4.53 3.83 -23.76
C LEU A 543 -4.85 2.42 -24.29
N ASN A 544 -5.99 2.24 -24.96
CA ASN A 544 -6.23 0.96 -25.61
C ASN A 544 -5.32 0.76 -26.84
N LEU A 545 -4.91 -0.48 -27.05
CA LEU A 545 -4.16 -0.89 -28.23
C LEU A 545 -5.00 -1.90 -29.03
N ASN A 546 -5.54 -1.44 -30.16
CA ASN A 546 -6.39 -2.23 -31.07
C ASN A 546 -7.62 -2.87 -30.39
N GLY A 547 -8.13 -2.25 -29.30
CA GLY A 547 -9.22 -2.78 -28.52
C GLY A 547 -8.90 -4.07 -27.72
N ARG A 548 -7.63 -4.57 -27.76
CA ARG A 548 -7.26 -5.85 -27.12
C ARG A 548 -6.69 -5.68 -25.74
N ILE A 549 -6.02 -4.57 -25.46
CA ILE A 549 -5.50 -4.21 -24.13
C ILE A 549 -5.77 -2.74 -23.84
N CYS A 550 -5.87 -2.38 -22.56
CA CYS A 550 -6.01 -1.01 -22.09
C CYS A 550 -5.23 -0.77 -20.79
N ALA A 551 -4.95 0.50 -20.46
CA ALA A 551 -4.19 0.84 -19.26
C ALA A 551 -4.84 0.33 -17.97
N GLU A 552 -6.16 0.35 -17.92
CA GLU A 552 -6.94 -0.11 -16.75
C GLU A 552 -6.82 -1.63 -16.57
N GLY A 553 -6.98 -2.41 -17.63
CA GLY A 553 -6.78 -3.86 -17.61
C GLY A 553 -5.36 -4.23 -17.19
N LEU A 554 -4.37 -3.56 -17.75
CA LEU A 554 -2.96 -3.75 -17.40
C LEU A 554 -2.67 -3.46 -15.93
N LEU A 555 -3.25 -2.40 -15.36
CA LEU A 555 -3.12 -2.07 -13.94
C LEU A 555 -3.77 -3.16 -13.06
N ALA A 556 -4.97 -3.62 -13.42
CA ALA A 556 -5.66 -4.70 -12.73
C ALA A 556 -4.85 -6.00 -12.74
N PHE A 557 -4.23 -6.35 -13.87
CA PHE A 557 -3.35 -7.51 -13.98
C PHE A 557 -2.06 -7.35 -13.17
N GLY A 558 -1.49 -6.16 -13.09
CA GLY A 558 -0.35 -5.89 -12.22
C GLY A 558 -0.68 -6.12 -10.75
N ILE A 559 -1.81 -5.59 -10.27
CA ILE A 559 -2.29 -5.80 -8.90
C ILE A 559 -2.64 -7.26 -8.66
N GLY A 560 -3.35 -7.91 -9.61
CA GLY A 560 -3.67 -9.33 -9.56
C GLY A 560 -2.43 -10.21 -9.52
N GLY A 561 -1.42 -9.89 -10.32
CA GLY A 561 -0.11 -10.56 -10.32
C GLY A 561 0.58 -10.49 -8.96
N MET A 562 0.59 -9.32 -8.33
CA MET A 562 1.11 -9.16 -6.97
C MET A 562 0.31 -9.98 -5.95
N ALA A 563 -1.02 -9.99 -6.05
CA ALA A 563 -1.87 -10.81 -5.19
C ALA A 563 -1.57 -12.32 -5.38
N ILE A 564 -1.37 -12.76 -6.61
CA ILE A 564 -1.00 -14.15 -6.92
C ILE A 564 0.34 -14.51 -6.27
N VAL A 565 1.37 -13.70 -6.46
CA VAL A 565 2.74 -14.00 -6.00
C VAL A 565 2.84 -14.00 -4.48
N TYR A 566 2.24 -13.02 -3.81
CA TYR A 566 2.47 -12.80 -2.37
C TYR A 566 1.40 -13.40 -1.46
N PHE A 567 0.19 -13.70 -1.99
CA PHE A 567 -0.91 -14.20 -1.18
C PHE A 567 -1.48 -15.53 -1.70
N VAL A 568 -1.98 -15.56 -2.93
CA VAL A 568 -2.79 -16.68 -3.43
C VAL A 568 -1.94 -17.93 -3.65
N ALA A 569 -0.85 -17.82 -4.40
CA ALA A 569 -0.01 -18.97 -4.69
C ALA A 569 0.70 -19.54 -3.46
N PRO A 570 1.27 -18.73 -2.53
CA PRO A 570 1.80 -19.25 -1.27
C PRO A 570 0.76 -19.93 -0.38
N PHE A 571 -0.46 -19.41 -0.36
CA PHE A 571 -1.56 -20.03 0.38
C PHE A 571 -1.96 -21.40 -0.20
N LEU A 572 -2.16 -21.46 -1.52
CA LEU A 572 -2.51 -22.69 -2.22
C LEU A 572 -1.39 -23.75 -2.12
N ASP A 573 -0.14 -23.34 -2.30
CA ASP A 573 1.03 -24.22 -2.18
C ASP A 573 1.13 -24.84 -0.79
N ASN A 574 0.95 -24.03 0.28
CA ASN A 574 0.90 -24.52 1.65
C ASN A 574 -0.22 -25.55 1.90
N TYR A 575 -1.36 -25.34 1.25
CA TYR A 575 -2.50 -26.25 1.38
C TYR A 575 -2.24 -27.55 0.64
N PHE A 576 -1.77 -27.47 -0.60
CA PHE A 576 -1.51 -28.65 -1.45
C PHE A 576 -0.39 -29.54 -0.92
N ARG A 577 0.63 -28.97 -0.32
CA ARG A 577 1.73 -29.72 0.32
C ARG A 577 1.28 -30.63 1.47
N LYS A 578 0.12 -30.36 2.07
CA LYS A 578 -0.45 -31.19 3.14
C LYS A 578 -1.19 -32.41 2.62
N ILE A 579 -1.57 -32.42 1.34
CA ILE A 579 -2.32 -33.49 0.72
C ILE A 579 -1.35 -34.51 0.13
N LYS A 580 -1.63 -35.79 0.28
CA LYS A 580 -0.80 -36.86 -0.28
C LYS A 580 -0.78 -36.80 -1.80
N LEU A 581 0.38 -37.03 -2.40
CA LEU A 581 0.55 -37.03 -3.85
C LEU A 581 -0.35 -38.05 -4.56
N GLU A 582 -0.61 -39.20 -3.91
CA GLU A 582 -1.52 -40.25 -4.39
C GLU A 582 -2.97 -39.77 -4.60
N ILE A 583 -3.40 -38.71 -3.89
CA ILE A 583 -4.72 -38.09 -4.03
C ILE A 583 -4.67 -36.96 -5.07
N ILE A 584 -3.61 -36.15 -5.06
CA ILE A 584 -3.51 -34.99 -5.94
C ILE A 584 -3.35 -35.39 -7.40
N LEU A 585 -2.53 -36.39 -7.71
CA LEU A 585 -2.27 -36.81 -9.10
C LEU A 585 -3.55 -37.26 -9.82
N PRO A 586 -4.41 -38.13 -9.25
CA PRO A 586 -5.70 -38.47 -9.88
C PRO A 586 -6.61 -37.26 -10.07
N ILE A 587 -6.65 -36.32 -9.11
CA ILE A 587 -7.44 -35.08 -9.24
C ILE A 587 -6.93 -34.25 -10.42
N CYS A 588 -5.62 -34.03 -10.51
CA CYS A 588 -5.03 -33.29 -11.63
C CYS A 588 -5.29 -33.98 -12.98
N ALA A 589 -5.19 -35.32 -13.03
CA ALA A 589 -5.48 -36.09 -14.24
C ALA A 589 -6.98 -35.96 -14.65
N ALA A 590 -7.89 -36.07 -13.70
CA ALA A 590 -9.33 -35.89 -13.97
C ALA A 590 -9.66 -34.49 -14.46
N LEU A 591 -9.13 -33.43 -13.79
CA LEU A 591 -9.31 -32.04 -14.22
C LEU A 591 -8.75 -31.80 -15.62
N MET A 592 -7.57 -32.36 -15.93
CA MET A 592 -6.95 -32.25 -17.24
C MET A 592 -7.78 -32.94 -18.32
N LEU A 593 -8.36 -34.13 -18.06
CA LEU A 593 -9.24 -34.84 -18.97
C LEU A 593 -10.50 -34.02 -19.27
N ILE A 594 -11.16 -33.49 -18.24
CA ILE A 594 -12.34 -32.64 -18.39
C ILE A 594 -12.01 -31.39 -19.21
N PHE A 595 -10.91 -30.74 -18.89
CA PHE A 595 -10.45 -29.53 -19.57
C PHE A 595 -10.13 -29.79 -21.06
N VAL A 596 -9.44 -30.88 -21.38
CA VAL A 596 -9.15 -31.26 -22.78
C VAL A 596 -10.46 -31.60 -23.52
N SER A 597 -11.39 -32.29 -22.87
CA SER A 597 -12.69 -32.59 -23.45
C SER A 597 -13.49 -31.32 -23.77
N ASP A 598 -13.50 -30.35 -22.85
CA ASP A 598 -14.13 -29.04 -23.06
C ASP A 598 -13.46 -28.26 -24.21
N GLN A 599 -12.13 -28.27 -24.28
CA GLN A 599 -11.39 -27.68 -25.40
C GLN A 599 -11.75 -28.31 -26.76
N LEU A 600 -11.85 -29.63 -26.81
CA LEU A 600 -12.21 -30.33 -28.05
C LEU A 600 -13.65 -30.03 -28.48
N TYR A 601 -14.57 -29.96 -27.51
CA TYR A 601 -15.97 -29.59 -27.75
C TYR A 601 -16.09 -28.15 -28.25
N THR A 602 -15.42 -27.21 -27.57
CA THR A 602 -15.44 -25.78 -27.87
C THR A 602 -14.88 -25.44 -29.25
N ARG A 603 -13.95 -26.24 -29.79
CA ARG A 603 -13.46 -26.04 -31.19
C ARG A 603 -14.59 -26.09 -32.23
N LYS A 604 -15.65 -26.86 -31.99
CA LYS A 604 -16.80 -26.96 -32.89
C LYS A 604 -17.96 -26.07 -32.43
N HIS A 605 -18.05 -25.82 -31.15
CA HIS A 605 -19.16 -25.11 -30.52
C HIS A 605 -18.58 -24.09 -29.50
N PRO A 606 -18.01 -22.96 -29.97
CA PRO A 606 -17.50 -21.94 -29.03
C PRO A 606 -18.65 -21.36 -28.20
N ASN A 607 -18.36 -21.02 -26.93
CA ASN A 607 -19.31 -20.36 -26.07
C ASN A 607 -19.46 -18.90 -26.51
N THR A 608 -20.64 -18.55 -27.04
CA THR A 608 -20.96 -17.24 -27.60
C THR A 608 -22.36 -16.81 -27.18
N GLY A 609 -22.65 -15.51 -27.18
CA GLY A 609 -23.97 -14.97 -26.88
C GLY A 609 -23.90 -13.64 -26.13
N GLU A 610 -25.07 -13.18 -25.69
CA GLU A 610 -25.23 -11.95 -24.92
C GLU A 610 -24.45 -12.02 -23.60
N GLY A 611 -23.66 -11.00 -23.32
CA GLY A 611 -22.78 -10.96 -22.15
C GLY A 611 -21.54 -11.86 -22.20
N ILE A 612 -21.33 -12.61 -23.31
CA ILE A 612 -20.18 -13.52 -23.49
C ILE A 612 -19.24 -12.99 -24.59
N THR A 613 -19.80 -12.58 -25.73
CA THR A 613 -19.05 -12.04 -26.87
C THR A 613 -19.56 -10.65 -27.22
N CYS A 614 -18.67 -9.81 -27.76
CA CYS A 614 -19.05 -8.50 -28.28
C CYS A 614 -19.78 -8.68 -29.61
N MET A 615 -21.02 -8.17 -29.72
CA MET A 615 -21.77 -8.21 -30.97
C MET A 615 -21.23 -7.19 -31.98
N GLN A 616 -20.99 -7.63 -33.22
CA GLN A 616 -20.44 -6.76 -34.28
C GLN A 616 -21.47 -5.80 -34.90
N ASP A 617 -22.77 -5.98 -34.67
CA ASP A 617 -23.84 -5.19 -35.30
C ASP A 617 -24.91 -4.80 -34.26
N ILE A 618 -24.84 -3.61 -33.72
CA ILE A 618 -26.01 -2.80 -33.31
C ILE A 618 -25.58 -1.33 -33.32
N ASP A 619 -26.41 -0.48 -33.97
CA ASP A 619 -26.29 0.97 -34.13
C ASP A 619 -25.47 1.71 -33.08
N GLU A 620 -24.61 2.63 -33.51
CA GLU A 620 -23.73 3.54 -32.71
C GLU A 620 -24.40 4.20 -31.50
N LYS A 621 -25.70 4.11 -31.38
CA LYS A 621 -26.51 4.73 -30.32
C LYS A 621 -26.60 3.91 -29.00
N TYR A 622 -26.20 2.62 -29.03
CA TYR A 622 -26.25 1.72 -27.86
C TYR A 622 -24.89 1.11 -27.46
N MET A 623 -23.80 1.52 -28.11
CA MET A 623 -22.46 0.92 -27.92
C MET A 623 -21.79 1.22 -26.57
N ASN A 624 -22.39 1.97 -25.68
CA ASN A 624 -21.76 2.33 -24.40
C ASN A 624 -21.99 1.32 -23.25
N ASN A 625 -22.74 0.22 -23.47
CA ASN A 625 -23.16 -0.61 -22.35
C ASN A 625 -22.99 -2.13 -22.52
N ILE A 626 -22.46 -2.68 -23.62
CA ILE A 626 -22.51 -4.13 -23.85
C ILE A 626 -21.13 -4.69 -24.30
N CYS A 627 -20.13 -4.63 -23.45
CA CYS A 627 -18.97 -5.54 -23.53
C CYS A 627 -18.44 -5.84 -22.14
#